data_7557686a26c2a43987c66a76b35f6f17
#
_entry.id   7557686a26c2a43987c66a76b35f6f17
#
_cell.length_a   1.000
_cell.length_b   1.000
_cell.length_c   1.000
_cell.angle_alpha   90.00
_cell.angle_beta   90.00
_cell.angle_gamma   90.00
#
_symmetry.space_group_name_H-M   'P 1'
#
loop_
_entity.id
_entity.type
_entity.pdbx_description
1 polymer ?
#
loop_
_entity_poly.entity_id
_entity_poly.type
_entity_poly.pdbx_seq_one_letter_code
_entity_poly.pdbx_strand_id
1 'polypeptide(L)'
;MQQPLDASQIPPGCPAHSSHGNVQLHGPAFGADPDGHYAHLRTFGPSAPVDIAPDVQVELITSYDAALYVLQNPQSFVRDSRRWNALNEGRVPPDSPALPMMSYRPNALFSDGAAHARLRQAVTDSLATVNELQLVRQTQQSADYLISQFSSEPRGQAEVMADYAQPLPLLVFSELFGCPPEIGDRVIAGISGIFEGTPGADEVLGGALTELIALKRRRPAADLTTRLMEHSAQLTDEEVLHQLVTLLSGGTAPLTAVIGTSSALYLDEEWQDGLPVEDAVSQSLWNYAPIANYAAHYPTHDVELSGRVVRANDPVLISFAAANTDPKLTEHRQQLSAKAHLAFGAGPHACPAKDPAFVIAVAAVEALLNRLPDVEMRVPFKTLAWAPSPWSRSLVTVPIRFSPRTVPSMATRPSQPQAPQQPGTAEQRSGAQPPRPASAAAPQQQKGGMFSRFLAWTRGE
;
A
#
# COMPACT_ATOMS: atom_id res chain seq x y z
N MET A 1 -17.50 -18.68 43.08
CA MET A 1 -18.03 -17.35 42.75
C MET A 1 -16.86 -16.40 42.82
N GLN A 2 -16.25 -16.07 41.71
CA GLN A 2 -15.25 -15.01 41.64
C GLN A 2 -16.01 -13.66 41.64
N GLN A 3 -15.64 -12.75 42.54
CA GLN A 3 -16.18 -11.40 42.55
C GLN A 3 -15.77 -10.67 41.28
N PRO A 4 -16.66 -9.86 40.65
CA PRO A 4 -16.27 -9.02 39.52
C PRO A 4 -15.17 -8.04 40.00
N LEU A 5 -14.13 -7.89 39.17
CA LEU A 5 -13.06 -6.92 39.40
C LEU A 5 -13.67 -5.50 39.45
N ASP A 6 -13.30 -4.75 40.48
CA ASP A 6 -13.69 -3.35 40.64
C ASP A 6 -13.10 -2.51 39.50
N ALA A 7 -13.95 -1.75 38.79
CA ALA A 7 -13.58 -0.92 37.66
C ALA A 7 -12.46 0.12 37.97
N SER A 8 -12.26 0.43 39.26
CA SER A 8 -11.19 1.32 39.71
C SER A 8 -9.79 0.71 39.73
N GLN A 9 -9.66 -0.60 39.54
CA GLN A 9 -8.40 -1.35 39.53
C GLN A 9 -7.82 -1.60 38.13
N ILE A 10 -8.50 -1.13 37.07
CA ILE A 10 -8.09 -1.33 35.68
C ILE A 10 -7.24 -0.11 35.26
N PRO A 11 -6.00 -0.31 34.75
CA PRO A 11 -5.15 0.81 34.31
C PRO A 11 -5.83 1.63 33.20
N PRO A 12 -5.65 2.96 33.17
CA PRO A 12 -6.10 3.78 32.06
C PRO A 12 -5.51 3.29 30.73
N GLY A 13 -6.36 3.01 29.73
CA GLY A 13 -5.94 2.45 28.45
C GLY A 13 -6.16 0.95 28.27
N CYS A 14 -6.64 0.23 29.31
CA CYS A 14 -7.05 -1.16 29.17
C CYS A 14 -8.29 -1.30 28.26
N PRO A 15 -8.36 -2.29 27.33
CA PRO A 15 -9.51 -2.55 26.46
C PRO A 15 -10.88 -2.62 27.14
N ALA A 16 -10.90 -2.91 28.44
CA ALA A 16 -12.13 -2.99 29.26
C ALA A 16 -12.84 -1.65 29.51
N HIS A 17 -12.29 -0.51 29.07
CA HIS A 17 -12.88 0.82 29.28
C HIS A 17 -13.76 1.34 28.10
N SER A 18 -14.16 0.49 27.16
CA SER A 18 -15.06 0.92 26.09
C SER A 18 -16.47 1.17 26.63
N SER A 19 -17.06 2.32 26.30
CA SER A 19 -18.40 2.76 26.75
C SER A 19 -19.54 1.84 26.33
N HIS A 20 -19.32 0.89 25.42
CA HIS A 20 -20.32 -0.05 24.87
C HIS A 20 -19.99 -1.52 25.18
N GLY A 21 -18.97 -1.83 25.98
CA GLY A 21 -18.59 -3.21 26.29
C GLY A 21 -17.79 -3.92 25.17
N ASN A 22 -17.63 -3.34 23.99
CA ASN A 22 -16.83 -3.86 22.90
C ASN A 22 -15.39 -3.35 22.96
N VAL A 23 -14.45 -4.14 22.42
CA VAL A 23 -13.05 -3.70 22.25
C VAL A 23 -12.97 -2.76 21.07
N GLN A 24 -12.40 -1.56 21.28
CA GLN A 24 -12.19 -0.58 20.22
C GLN A 24 -10.90 -0.89 19.46
N LEU A 25 -11.00 -1.03 18.13
CA LEU A 25 -9.86 -1.20 17.24
C LEU A 25 -9.42 0.12 16.56
N HIS A 26 -9.80 1.24 17.14
CA HIS A 26 -9.45 2.58 16.65
C HIS A 26 -8.91 3.45 17.78
N GLY A 27 -8.28 4.55 17.42
CA GLY A 27 -7.74 5.49 18.40
C GLY A 27 -6.38 5.11 18.99
N PRO A 28 -5.84 5.98 19.89
CA PRO A 28 -4.45 5.87 20.36
C PRO A 28 -4.16 4.61 21.18
N ALA A 29 -5.13 4.11 21.93
CA ALA A 29 -4.94 2.92 22.77
C ALA A 29 -4.67 1.67 21.93
N PHE A 30 -5.44 1.46 20.85
CA PHE A 30 -5.19 0.38 19.91
C PHE A 30 -3.86 0.55 19.20
N GLY A 31 -3.56 1.77 18.71
CA GLY A 31 -2.30 2.06 18.02
C GLY A 31 -1.05 1.83 18.90
N ALA A 32 -1.17 2.01 20.22
CA ALA A 32 -0.07 1.79 21.15
C ALA A 32 0.24 0.31 21.40
N ASP A 33 -0.76 -0.58 21.40
CA ASP A 33 -0.60 -2.03 21.66
C ASP A 33 -1.62 -2.87 20.87
N PRO A 34 -1.48 -2.99 19.55
CA PRO A 34 -2.37 -3.85 18.75
C PRO A 34 -2.31 -5.32 19.15
N ASP A 35 -1.12 -5.83 19.49
CA ASP A 35 -0.92 -7.24 19.83
C ASP A 35 -1.58 -7.62 21.15
N GLY A 36 -1.52 -6.74 22.17
CA GLY A 36 -2.26 -6.90 23.41
C GLY A 36 -3.78 -6.91 23.19
N HIS A 37 -4.29 -6.05 22.30
CA HIS A 37 -5.70 -6.06 21.92
C HIS A 37 -6.10 -7.40 21.25
N TYR A 38 -5.31 -7.91 20.30
CA TYR A 38 -5.58 -9.22 19.68
C TYR A 38 -5.47 -10.37 20.69
N ALA A 39 -4.51 -10.33 21.60
CA ALA A 39 -4.40 -11.33 22.66
C ALA A 39 -5.65 -11.32 23.56
N HIS A 40 -6.14 -10.14 23.93
CA HIS A 40 -7.39 -10.00 24.69
C HIS A 40 -8.60 -10.52 23.89
N LEU A 41 -8.75 -10.14 22.61
CA LEU A 41 -9.87 -10.60 21.77
C LEU A 41 -9.93 -12.13 21.66
N ARG A 42 -8.80 -12.83 21.60
CA ARG A 42 -8.75 -14.29 21.57
C ARG A 42 -9.33 -14.95 22.84
N THR A 43 -9.41 -14.23 23.96
CA THR A 43 -10.05 -14.75 25.19
C THR A 43 -11.57 -14.94 25.01
N PHE A 44 -12.19 -14.25 24.05
CA PHE A 44 -13.60 -14.42 23.70
C PHE A 44 -13.86 -15.63 22.80
N GLY A 45 -12.82 -16.24 22.24
CA GLY A 45 -12.88 -17.37 21.31
C GLY A 45 -12.38 -17.03 19.91
N PRO A 46 -12.78 -17.83 18.88
CA PRO A 46 -12.34 -17.65 17.50
C PRO A 46 -12.82 -16.36 16.86
N SER A 47 -13.80 -15.66 17.45
CA SER A 47 -14.26 -14.34 17.02
C SER A 47 -14.70 -13.50 18.21
N ALA A 48 -14.77 -12.19 18.04
CA ALA A 48 -15.19 -11.24 19.06
C ALA A 48 -15.90 -10.01 18.45
N PRO A 49 -16.89 -9.43 19.16
CA PRO A 49 -17.48 -8.16 18.76
C PRO A 49 -16.50 -7.02 19.04
N VAL A 50 -16.33 -6.15 18.06
CA VAL A 50 -15.42 -4.99 18.16
C VAL A 50 -16.05 -3.75 17.55
N ASP A 51 -15.57 -2.57 17.98
CA ASP A 51 -15.85 -1.32 17.31
C ASP A 51 -14.66 -1.00 16.38
N ILE A 52 -14.88 -1.09 15.04
CA ILE A 52 -13.85 -0.85 14.03
C ILE A 52 -13.67 0.66 13.75
N ALA A 53 -14.70 1.43 14.01
CA ALA A 53 -14.76 2.89 13.97
C ALA A 53 -15.81 3.36 14.98
N PRO A 54 -15.88 4.65 15.33
CA PRO A 54 -16.96 5.18 16.13
C PRO A 54 -18.33 4.77 15.55
N ASP A 55 -19.19 4.19 16.38
CA ASP A 55 -20.53 3.74 16.02
C ASP A 55 -20.61 2.65 14.92
N VAL A 56 -19.51 1.96 14.63
CA VAL A 56 -19.45 0.87 13.65
C VAL A 56 -18.98 -0.42 14.31
N GLN A 57 -19.96 -1.27 14.64
CA GLN A 57 -19.73 -2.58 15.25
C GLN A 57 -19.61 -3.66 14.19
N VAL A 58 -18.68 -4.59 14.40
CA VAL A 58 -18.49 -5.77 13.55
C VAL A 58 -18.12 -6.98 14.39
N GLU A 59 -18.37 -8.18 13.88
CA GLU A 59 -17.78 -9.40 14.43
C GLU A 59 -16.41 -9.60 13.80
N LEU A 60 -15.34 -9.64 14.58
CA LEU A 60 -13.97 -9.82 14.12
C LEU A 60 -13.49 -11.25 14.33
N ILE A 61 -13.13 -11.93 13.26
CA ILE A 61 -12.52 -13.26 13.30
C ILE A 61 -11.05 -13.13 13.69
N THR A 62 -10.62 -13.86 14.74
CA THR A 62 -9.27 -13.77 15.32
C THR A 62 -8.48 -15.06 15.25
N SER A 63 -9.10 -16.20 14.91
CA SER A 63 -8.41 -17.47 14.73
C SER A 63 -8.20 -17.83 13.27
N TYR A 64 -7.17 -18.59 12.99
CA TYR A 64 -6.79 -18.99 11.64
C TYR A 64 -7.85 -19.89 10.98
N ASP A 65 -8.34 -20.90 11.68
CA ASP A 65 -9.31 -21.85 11.16
C ASP A 65 -10.66 -21.17 10.86
N ALA A 66 -11.12 -20.30 11.76
CA ALA A 66 -12.36 -19.54 11.54
C ALA A 66 -12.21 -18.55 10.38
N ALA A 67 -11.04 -17.93 10.21
CA ALA A 67 -10.75 -17.09 9.06
C ALA A 67 -10.82 -17.88 7.75
N LEU A 68 -10.19 -19.04 7.68
CA LEU A 68 -10.28 -19.93 6.51
C LEU A 68 -11.73 -20.36 6.25
N TYR A 69 -12.48 -20.69 7.29
CA TYR A 69 -13.91 -21.06 7.14
C TYR A 69 -14.69 -19.93 6.49
N VAL A 70 -14.60 -18.69 6.97
CA VAL A 70 -15.34 -17.55 6.39
C VAL A 70 -14.87 -17.29 4.94
N LEU A 71 -13.57 -17.23 4.70
CA LEU A 71 -12.98 -16.89 3.41
C LEU A 71 -13.28 -17.94 2.30
N GLN A 72 -13.50 -19.21 2.67
CA GLN A 72 -13.72 -20.30 1.75
C GLN A 72 -15.20 -20.67 1.55
N ASN A 73 -16.13 -19.99 2.25
CA ASN A 73 -17.55 -20.25 2.14
C ASN A 73 -18.35 -19.07 1.56
N PRO A 74 -18.13 -18.73 0.27
CA PRO A 74 -18.72 -17.56 -0.37
C PRO A 74 -20.26 -17.64 -0.51
N GLN A 75 -20.87 -18.83 -0.36
CA GLN A 75 -22.32 -18.97 -0.36
C GLN A 75 -22.96 -18.48 0.93
N SER A 76 -22.24 -18.61 2.06
CA SER A 76 -22.69 -18.19 3.38
C SER A 76 -22.19 -16.80 3.76
N PHE A 77 -21.06 -16.37 3.22
CA PHE A 77 -20.37 -15.11 3.54
C PHE A 77 -20.07 -14.34 2.27
N VAL A 78 -20.96 -13.44 1.89
CA VAL A 78 -20.85 -12.65 0.65
C VAL A 78 -20.14 -11.33 0.89
N ARG A 79 -19.61 -10.71 -0.19
CA ARG A 79 -18.84 -9.46 -0.16
C ARG A 79 -19.67 -8.22 -0.46
N ASP A 80 -20.87 -8.37 -0.96
CA ASP A 80 -21.75 -7.27 -1.36
C ASP A 80 -22.19 -6.42 -0.18
N SER A 81 -21.52 -5.29 0.05
CA SER A 81 -21.78 -4.39 1.17
C SER A 81 -23.10 -3.63 1.09
N ARG A 82 -23.84 -3.71 -0.02
CA ARG A 82 -25.23 -3.20 -0.12
C ARG A 82 -26.18 -3.95 0.81
N ARG A 83 -25.75 -5.10 1.32
CA ARG A 83 -26.47 -5.87 2.34
C ARG A 83 -26.34 -5.33 3.75
N TRP A 84 -25.38 -4.49 4.04
CA TRP A 84 -25.05 -4.04 5.38
C TRP A 84 -26.23 -3.38 6.08
N ASN A 85 -26.80 -4.08 7.08
CA ASN A 85 -28.01 -3.65 7.79
C ASN A 85 -27.86 -2.26 8.40
N ALA A 86 -26.81 -2.03 9.17
CA ALA A 86 -26.62 -0.76 9.88
C ALA A 86 -26.48 0.43 8.92
N LEU A 87 -25.87 0.22 7.75
CA LEU A 87 -25.76 1.26 6.72
C LEU A 87 -27.13 1.56 6.08
N ASN A 88 -27.89 0.51 5.74
CA ASN A 88 -29.20 0.63 5.10
C ASN A 88 -30.25 1.23 6.05
N GLU A 89 -30.10 1.04 7.36
CA GLU A 89 -30.96 1.58 8.41
C GLU A 89 -30.54 3.00 8.85
N GLY A 90 -29.47 3.57 8.28
CA GLY A 90 -28.96 4.90 8.61
C GLY A 90 -28.32 4.98 10.01
N ARG A 91 -27.87 3.85 10.58
CA ARG A 91 -27.19 3.79 11.87
C ARG A 91 -25.68 4.08 11.77
N VAL A 92 -25.11 3.97 10.57
CA VAL A 92 -23.70 4.34 10.31
C VAL A 92 -23.66 5.83 9.98
N PRO A 93 -22.86 6.63 10.69
CA PRO A 93 -22.71 8.06 10.39
C PRO A 93 -22.23 8.28 8.95
N PRO A 94 -22.74 9.30 8.23
CA PRO A 94 -22.36 9.54 6.84
C PRO A 94 -20.89 9.99 6.67
N ASP A 95 -20.26 10.46 7.73
CA ASP A 95 -18.85 10.83 7.83
C ASP A 95 -17.98 9.74 8.50
N SER A 96 -18.52 8.54 8.69
CA SER A 96 -17.80 7.44 9.34
C SER A 96 -16.52 7.08 8.58
N PRO A 97 -15.36 6.98 9.27
CA PRO A 97 -14.10 6.57 8.67
C PRO A 97 -14.08 5.11 8.19
N ALA A 98 -15.12 4.31 8.48
CA ALA A 98 -15.28 2.97 7.95
C ALA A 98 -15.81 2.96 6.51
N LEU A 99 -16.56 3.99 6.07
CA LEU A 99 -17.21 4.01 4.76
C LEU A 99 -16.24 3.90 3.58
N PRO A 100 -15.08 4.59 3.54
CA PRO A 100 -14.13 4.43 2.44
C PRO A 100 -13.66 3.01 2.23
N MET A 101 -13.62 2.20 3.30
CA MET A 101 -13.16 0.81 3.27
C MET A 101 -14.28 -0.21 3.06
N MET A 102 -15.52 0.10 3.43
CA MET A 102 -16.62 -0.85 3.46
C MET A 102 -17.76 -0.55 2.47
N SER A 103 -17.83 0.65 1.88
CA SER A 103 -18.86 1.01 0.92
C SER A 103 -18.72 0.25 -0.40
N TYR A 104 -19.85 -0.10 -1.00
CA TYR A 104 -19.91 -0.80 -2.29
C TYR A 104 -19.24 0.00 -3.42
N ARG A 105 -18.51 -0.70 -4.27
CA ARG A 105 -18.00 -0.23 -5.57
C ARG A 105 -18.17 -1.35 -6.60
N PRO A 106 -18.45 -1.03 -7.88
CA PRO A 106 -18.64 -2.04 -8.94
C PRO A 106 -17.29 -2.64 -9.37
N ASN A 107 -16.70 -3.45 -8.51
CA ASN A 107 -15.43 -4.15 -8.75
C ASN A 107 -15.46 -5.59 -8.22
N ALA A 108 -14.40 -6.35 -8.47
CA ALA A 108 -14.31 -7.74 -8.03
C ALA A 108 -14.33 -7.89 -6.50
N LEU A 109 -13.88 -6.88 -5.74
CA LEU A 109 -13.78 -6.94 -4.28
C LEU A 109 -15.15 -6.96 -3.59
N PHE A 110 -16.14 -6.22 -4.15
CA PHE A 110 -17.49 -6.04 -3.60
C PHE A 110 -18.56 -6.82 -4.38
N SER A 111 -18.18 -7.83 -5.16
CA SER A 111 -19.08 -8.63 -5.99
C SER A 111 -19.00 -10.09 -5.59
N ASP A 112 -20.08 -10.84 -5.86
CA ASP A 112 -20.20 -12.26 -5.57
C ASP A 112 -20.66 -13.05 -6.79
N GLY A 113 -20.55 -14.37 -6.75
CA GLY A 113 -21.05 -15.29 -7.78
C GLY A 113 -20.54 -14.99 -9.18
N ALA A 114 -21.41 -14.98 -10.17
CA ALA A 114 -21.07 -14.79 -11.57
C ALA A 114 -20.48 -13.39 -11.85
N ALA A 115 -20.96 -12.35 -11.17
CA ALA A 115 -20.43 -10.99 -11.30
C ALA A 115 -18.99 -10.92 -10.81
N HIS A 116 -18.70 -11.49 -9.64
CA HIS A 116 -17.34 -11.64 -9.14
C HIS A 116 -16.47 -12.41 -10.14
N ALA A 117 -16.92 -13.58 -10.60
CA ALA A 117 -16.13 -14.43 -11.50
C ALA A 117 -15.73 -13.67 -12.78
N ARG A 118 -16.65 -12.92 -13.39
CA ARG A 118 -16.39 -12.09 -14.58
C ARG A 118 -15.37 -11.00 -14.34
N LEU A 119 -15.57 -10.20 -13.30
CA LEU A 119 -14.68 -9.08 -12.95
C LEU A 119 -13.31 -9.58 -12.50
N ARG A 120 -13.29 -10.65 -11.69
CA ARG A 120 -12.06 -11.27 -11.18
C ARG A 120 -11.22 -11.87 -12.30
N GLN A 121 -11.85 -12.55 -13.27
CA GLN A 121 -11.13 -13.12 -14.40
C GLN A 121 -10.40 -12.04 -15.19
N ALA A 122 -11.06 -10.90 -15.48
CA ALA A 122 -10.41 -9.80 -16.20
C ALA A 122 -9.15 -9.31 -15.47
N VAL A 123 -9.21 -9.17 -14.15
CA VAL A 123 -8.04 -8.76 -13.34
C VAL A 123 -6.95 -9.84 -13.37
N THR A 124 -7.31 -11.08 -13.13
CA THR A 124 -6.34 -12.19 -13.04
C THR A 124 -5.62 -12.41 -14.37
N ASP A 125 -6.37 -12.44 -15.48
CA ASP A 125 -5.81 -12.67 -16.82
C ASP A 125 -4.94 -11.47 -17.26
N SER A 126 -5.33 -10.24 -16.90
CA SER A 126 -4.52 -9.06 -17.17
C SER A 126 -3.21 -9.07 -16.36
N LEU A 127 -3.25 -9.44 -15.07
CA LEU A 127 -2.05 -9.57 -14.23
C LEU A 127 -1.14 -10.70 -14.71
N ALA A 128 -1.69 -11.80 -15.22
CA ALA A 128 -0.91 -12.91 -15.76
C ALA A 128 -0.05 -12.52 -16.98
N THR A 129 -0.34 -11.39 -17.64
CA THR A 129 0.50 -10.87 -18.73
C THR A 129 1.74 -10.11 -18.24
N VAL A 130 1.85 -9.83 -16.94
CA VAL A 130 3.00 -9.11 -16.37
C VAL A 130 4.23 -10.01 -16.39
N ASN A 131 5.27 -9.57 -17.06
CA ASN A 131 6.54 -10.29 -17.09
C ASN A 131 7.33 -10.03 -15.81
N GLU A 132 7.64 -11.08 -15.07
CA GLU A 132 8.32 -11.00 -13.77
C GLU A 132 9.71 -10.35 -13.87
N LEU A 133 10.51 -10.74 -14.86
CA LEU A 133 11.86 -10.15 -15.07
C LEU A 133 11.78 -8.67 -15.41
N GLN A 134 10.75 -8.24 -16.12
CA GLN A 134 10.52 -6.84 -16.41
C GLN A 134 10.10 -6.11 -15.12
N LEU A 135 9.22 -6.70 -14.33
CA LEU A 135 8.76 -6.15 -13.05
C LEU A 135 9.92 -5.95 -12.07
N VAL A 136 10.81 -6.95 -11.95
CA VAL A 136 12.05 -6.82 -11.15
C VAL A 136 12.89 -5.64 -11.64
N ARG A 137 13.14 -5.53 -12.96
CA ARG A 137 13.93 -4.41 -13.51
C ARG A 137 13.27 -3.05 -13.25
N GLN A 138 11.96 -2.92 -13.43
CA GLN A 138 11.23 -1.68 -13.16
C GLN A 138 11.31 -1.31 -11.67
N THR A 139 11.16 -2.31 -10.78
CA THR A 139 11.30 -2.11 -9.34
C THR A 139 12.71 -1.64 -8.99
N GLN A 140 13.75 -2.27 -9.53
CA GLN A 140 15.15 -1.88 -9.31
C GLN A 140 15.43 -0.48 -9.84
N GLN A 141 14.92 -0.10 -11.02
CA GLN A 141 15.08 1.26 -11.56
C GLN A 141 14.41 2.31 -10.67
N SER A 142 13.19 2.02 -10.20
CA SER A 142 12.49 2.90 -9.25
C SER A 142 13.26 3.03 -7.94
N ALA A 143 13.79 1.93 -7.42
CA ALA A 143 14.65 1.91 -6.24
C ALA A 143 15.91 2.72 -6.42
N ASP A 144 16.62 2.53 -7.54
CA ASP A 144 17.84 3.28 -7.88
C ASP A 144 17.60 4.78 -7.95
N TYR A 145 16.49 5.18 -8.57
CA TYR A 145 16.07 6.58 -8.61
C TYR A 145 15.87 7.16 -7.22
N LEU A 146 15.08 6.49 -6.38
CA LEU A 146 14.77 6.96 -5.02
C LEU A 146 16.04 7.02 -4.14
N ILE A 147 16.86 5.98 -4.18
CA ILE A 147 18.12 5.96 -3.43
C ILE A 147 19.04 7.08 -3.89
N SER A 148 19.07 7.40 -5.19
CA SER A 148 19.86 8.53 -5.71
C SER A 148 19.46 9.88 -5.13
N GLN A 149 18.19 10.04 -4.67
CA GLN A 149 17.72 11.30 -4.10
C GLN A 149 18.29 11.56 -2.70
N PHE A 150 18.58 10.52 -1.92
CA PHE A 150 19.06 10.68 -0.54
C PHE A 150 20.48 10.14 -0.29
N SER A 151 21.04 9.30 -1.18
CA SER A 151 22.35 8.66 -0.92
C SER A 151 23.53 9.63 -0.84
N SER A 152 23.38 10.85 -1.33
CA SER A 152 24.37 11.93 -1.23
C SER A 152 24.16 12.84 -0.01
N GLU A 153 23.19 12.57 0.85
CA GLU A 153 22.95 13.34 2.08
C GLU A 153 24.22 13.32 2.97
N PRO A 154 24.80 14.48 3.30
CA PRO A 154 26.11 14.54 3.99
C PRO A 154 26.15 13.84 5.34
N ARG A 155 25.02 13.72 6.03
CA ARG A 155 24.92 13.01 7.31
C ARG A 155 24.81 11.50 7.16
N GLY A 156 24.62 10.99 5.92
CA GLY A 156 24.39 9.59 5.66
C GLY A 156 23.14 9.05 6.37
N GLN A 157 22.06 9.78 6.32
CA GLN A 157 20.80 9.43 7.01
C GLN A 157 19.62 9.55 6.06
N ALA A 158 18.67 8.63 6.20
CA ALA A 158 17.41 8.68 5.47
C ALA A 158 16.29 8.02 6.33
N GLU A 159 15.07 8.16 5.84
CA GLU A 159 13.88 7.57 6.43
C GLU A 159 13.24 6.62 5.40
N VAL A 160 13.33 5.30 5.64
CA VAL A 160 12.94 4.28 4.65
C VAL A 160 11.45 4.38 4.28
N MET A 161 10.55 4.70 5.25
CA MET A 161 9.12 4.76 4.94
C MET A 161 8.82 5.90 3.96
N ALA A 162 9.23 7.13 4.27
CA ALA A 162 8.91 8.32 3.48
C ALA A 162 9.77 8.44 2.20
N ASP A 163 11.08 8.14 2.31
CA ASP A 163 12.03 8.40 1.22
C ASP A 163 12.08 7.26 0.21
N TYR A 164 11.59 6.06 0.59
CA TYR A 164 11.76 4.84 -0.22
C TYR A 164 10.50 3.97 -0.33
N ALA A 165 9.98 3.43 0.77
CA ALA A 165 8.94 2.41 0.75
C ALA A 165 7.59 2.95 0.26
N GLN A 166 7.25 4.20 0.57
CA GLN A 166 6.00 4.83 0.16
C GLN A 166 6.00 5.23 -1.33
N PRO A 167 7.03 5.92 -1.86
CA PRO A 167 7.05 6.32 -3.26
C PRO A 167 7.32 5.18 -4.25
N LEU A 168 8.00 4.10 -3.84
CA LEU A 168 8.42 3.04 -4.76
C LEU A 168 7.25 2.33 -5.45
N PRO A 169 6.22 1.82 -4.74
CA PRO A 169 5.07 1.19 -5.40
C PRO A 169 4.33 2.13 -6.35
N LEU A 170 4.28 3.43 -6.05
CA LEU A 170 3.61 4.43 -6.88
C LEU A 170 4.32 4.61 -8.24
N LEU A 171 5.65 4.59 -8.25
CA LEU A 171 6.43 4.63 -9.48
C LEU A 171 6.22 3.36 -10.31
N VAL A 172 6.37 2.19 -9.69
CA VAL A 172 6.19 0.90 -10.35
C VAL A 172 4.78 0.76 -10.95
N PHE A 173 3.74 1.12 -10.20
CA PHE A 173 2.38 1.03 -10.70
C PHE A 173 2.06 2.04 -11.80
N SER A 174 2.61 3.26 -11.74
CA SER A 174 2.44 4.25 -12.81
C SER A 174 2.99 3.74 -14.14
N GLU A 175 4.12 3.02 -14.13
CA GLU A 175 4.64 2.34 -15.32
C GLU A 175 3.78 1.15 -15.72
N LEU A 176 3.41 0.28 -14.77
CA LEU A 176 2.64 -0.94 -15.04
C LEU A 176 1.27 -0.63 -15.67
N PHE A 177 0.62 0.44 -15.21
CA PHE A 177 -0.65 0.93 -15.78
C PHE A 177 -0.46 1.75 -17.06
N GLY A 178 0.79 2.01 -17.47
CA GLY A 178 1.11 2.74 -18.67
C GLY A 178 0.71 4.21 -18.61
N CYS A 179 0.87 4.84 -17.45
CA CYS A 179 0.58 6.26 -17.27
C CYS A 179 1.57 7.12 -18.05
N PRO A 180 1.13 8.11 -18.84
CA PRO A 180 1.99 9.20 -19.26
C PRO A 180 2.45 10.04 -18.06
N PRO A 181 3.56 10.81 -18.19
CA PRO A 181 4.15 11.56 -17.08
C PRO A 181 3.13 12.39 -16.28
N GLU A 182 2.31 13.18 -16.96
CA GLU A 182 1.37 14.12 -16.34
C GLU A 182 0.20 13.39 -15.65
N ILE A 183 -0.24 12.27 -16.20
CA ILE A 183 -1.28 11.43 -15.58
C ILE A 183 -0.70 10.70 -14.38
N GLY A 184 0.51 10.13 -14.52
CA GLY A 184 1.21 9.45 -13.43
C GLY A 184 1.46 10.36 -12.24
N ASP A 185 1.87 11.60 -12.44
CA ASP A 185 2.04 12.59 -11.37
C ASP A 185 0.73 12.86 -10.61
N ARG A 186 -0.42 12.93 -11.32
CA ARG A 186 -1.73 13.11 -10.68
C ARG A 186 -2.21 11.84 -9.97
N VAL A 187 -1.96 10.66 -10.52
CA VAL A 187 -2.24 9.38 -9.86
C VAL A 187 -1.48 9.29 -8.53
N ILE A 188 -0.20 9.62 -8.54
CA ILE A 188 0.63 9.63 -7.34
C ILE A 188 0.10 10.66 -6.33
N ALA A 189 -0.18 11.89 -6.77
CA ALA A 189 -0.72 12.93 -5.90
C ALA A 189 -2.08 12.53 -5.30
N GLY A 190 -2.96 11.92 -6.09
CA GLY A 190 -4.28 11.44 -5.63
C GLY A 190 -4.16 10.33 -4.59
N ILE A 191 -3.35 9.30 -4.84
CA ILE A 191 -3.15 8.20 -3.88
C ILE A 191 -2.49 8.71 -2.59
N SER A 192 -1.42 9.49 -2.69
CA SER A 192 -0.74 10.06 -1.51
C SER A 192 -1.69 10.94 -0.70
N GLY A 193 -2.46 11.80 -1.37
CA GLY A 193 -3.43 12.67 -0.72
C GLY A 193 -4.55 11.91 -0.01
N ILE A 194 -5.02 10.77 -0.55
CA ILE A 194 -6.00 9.89 0.13
C ILE A 194 -5.41 9.36 1.44
N PHE A 195 -4.15 8.92 1.44
CA PHE A 195 -3.50 8.42 2.66
C PHE A 195 -3.21 9.54 3.67
N GLU A 196 -2.98 10.75 3.20
CA GLU A 196 -2.75 11.94 4.03
C GLU A 196 -4.07 12.59 4.51
N GLY A 197 -5.22 12.12 4.01
CA GLY A 197 -6.54 12.71 4.30
C GLY A 197 -6.75 14.07 3.63
N THR A 198 -6.07 14.34 2.52
CA THR A 198 -6.19 15.60 1.78
C THR A 198 -7.57 15.70 1.11
N PRO A 199 -8.36 16.74 1.37
CA PRO A 199 -9.66 16.91 0.74
C PRO A 199 -9.57 16.96 -0.79
N GLY A 200 -10.47 16.24 -1.49
CA GLY A 200 -10.51 16.19 -2.95
C GLY A 200 -9.46 15.29 -3.62
N ALA A 201 -8.66 14.56 -2.86
CA ALA A 201 -7.63 13.67 -3.40
C ALA A 201 -8.23 12.50 -4.20
N ASP A 202 -9.38 12.01 -3.80
CA ASP A 202 -10.17 10.99 -4.50
C ASP A 202 -10.69 11.50 -5.86
N GLU A 203 -11.09 12.76 -5.95
CA GLU A 203 -11.48 13.41 -7.21
C GLU A 203 -10.27 13.54 -8.16
N VAL A 204 -9.11 13.91 -7.63
CA VAL A 204 -7.85 13.99 -8.40
C VAL A 204 -7.49 12.63 -8.97
N LEU A 205 -7.56 11.56 -8.15
CA LEU A 205 -7.29 10.19 -8.59
C LEU A 205 -8.31 9.74 -9.64
N GLY A 206 -9.61 9.91 -9.37
CA GLY A 206 -10.69 9.53 -10.26
C GLY A 206 -10.59 10.22 -11.62
N GLY A 207 -10.32 11.52 -11.63
CA GLY A 207 -10.11 12.31 -12.85
C GLY A 207 -8.90 11.85 -13.65
N ALA A 208 -7.76 11.57 -13.00
CA ALA A 208 -6.55 11.08 -13.65
C ALA A 208 -6.75 9.70 -14.30
N LEU A 209 -7.42 8.77 -13.59
CA LEU A 209 -7.71 7.44 -14.12
C LEU A 209 -8.76 7.46 -15.24
N THR A 210 -9.77 8.32 -15.16
CA THR A 210 -10.74 8.52 -16.25
C THR A 210 -10.05 9.01 -17.51
N GLU A 211 -9.12 9.95 -17.38
CA GLU A 211 -8.32 10.43 -18.52
C GLU A 211 -7.40 9.34 -19.09
N LEU A 212 -6.80 8.51 -18.21
CA LEU A 212 -5.99 7.34 -18.61
C LEU A 212 -6.83 6.37 -19.46
N ILE A 213 -8.04 6.02 -19.00
CA ILE A 213 -8.98 5.15 -19.73
C ILE A 213 -9.29 5.75 -21.10
N ALA A 214 -9.65 7.03 -21.16
CA ALA A 214 -9.95 7.71 -22.41
C ALA A 214 -8.73 7.78 -23.36
N LEU A 215 -7.51 7.93 -22.83
CA LEU A 215 -6.29 7.87 -23.60
C LEU A 215 -6.06 6.46 -24.18
N LYS A 216 -6.17 5.41 -23.35
CA LYS A 216 -5.94 4.02 -23.79
C LYS A 216 -6.97 3.54 -24.81
N ARG A 217 -8.21 4.02 -24.75
CA ARG A 217 -9.19 3.79 -25.83
C ARG A 217 -8.72 4.31 -27.19
N ARG A 218 -8.08 5.49 -27.19
CA ARG A 218 -7.57 6.10 -28.45
C ARG A 218 -6.20 5.54 -28.87
N ARG A 219 -5.40 5.13 -27.90
CA ARG A 219 -4.01 4.64 -28.11
C ARG A 219 -3.74 3.45 -27.19
N PRO A 220 -4.23 2.25 -27.57
CA PRO A 220 -3.90 1.03 -26.83
C PRO A 220 -2.41 0.79 -26.78
N ALA A 221 -1.92 0.18 -25.68
CA ALA A 221 -0.52 -0.16 -25.49
C ALA A 221 -0.38 -1.48 -24.74
N ALA A 222 0.85 -1.99 -24.62
CA ALA A 222 1.11 -3.23 -23.90
C ALA A 222 1.21 -2.97 -22.38
N ASP A 223 0.13 -2.47 -21.78
CA ASP A 223 0.03 -2.15 -20.35
C ASP A 223 -1.23 -2.75 -19.71
N LEU A 224 -1.27 -2.73 -18.37
CA LEU A 224 -2.33 -3.37 -17.61
C LEU A 224 -3.70 -2.71 -17.84
N THR A 225 -3.73 -1.38 -18.01
CA THR A 225 -4.99 -0.64 -18.27
C THR A 225 -5.61 -1.08 -19.58
N THR A 226 -4.82 -1.14 -20.65
CA THR A 226 -5.28 -1.62 -21.97
C THR A 226 -5.77 -3.06 -21.90
N ARG A 227 -5.04 -3.95 -21.20
CA ARG A 227 -5.44 -5.35 -21.04
C ARG A 227 -6.77 -5.50 -20.32
N LEU A 228 -7.02 -4.75 -19.26
CA LEU A 228 -8.32 -4.74 -18.58
C LEU A 228 -9.45 -4.28 -19.50
N MET A 229 -9.23 -3.23 -20.28
CA MET A 229 -10.23 -2.64 -21.17
C MET A 229 -10.58 -3.53 -22.36
N GLU A 230 -9.62 -4.29 -22.88
CA GLU A 230 -9.78 -5.17 -24.05
C GLU A 230 -10.15 -6.60 -23.66
N HIS A 231 -10.28 -6.91 -22.37
CA HIS A 231 -10.58 -8.25 -21.90
C HIS A 231 -11.97 -8.73 -22.37
N SER A 232 -12.08 -10.01 -22.68
CA SER A 232 -13.32 -10.65 -23.18
C SER A 232 -14.51 -10.57 -22.22
N ALA A 233 -14.27 -10.29 -20.94
CA ALA A 233 -15.29 -10.01 -19.93
C ALA A 233 -16.04 -8.70 -20.15
N GLN A 234 -15.61 -7.85 -21.10
CA GLN A 234 -16.27 -6.61 -21.53
C GLN A 234 -16.64 -5.70 -20.34
N LEU A 235 -15.64 -5.28 -19.59
CA LEU A 235 -15.83 -4.33 -18.48
C LEU A 235 -16.31 -2.99 -19.01
N THR A 236 -17.28 -2.39 -18.33
CA THR A 236 -17.65 -0.97 -18.56
C THR A 236 -16.51 -0.05 -18.12
N ASP A 237 -16.52 1.21 -18.57
CA ASP A 237 -15.52 2.20 -18.12
C ASP A 237 -15.56 2.44 -16.62
N GLU A 238 -16.74 2.41 -16.02
CA GLU A 238 -16.93 2.50 -14.58
C GLU A 238 -16.30 1.30 -13.85
N GLU A 239 -16.53 0.08 -14.34
CA GLU A 239 -15.91 -1.12 -13.78
C GLU A 239 -14.39 -1.08 -13.93
N VAL A 240 -13.86 -0.67 -15.09
CA VAL A 240 -12.41 -0.48 -15.30
C VAL A 240 -11.85 0.53 -14.31
N LEU A 241 -12.49 1.68 -14.16
CA LEU A 241 -12.09 2.72 -13.21
C LEU A 241 -12.00 2.15 -11.78
N HIS A 242 -13.03 1.46 -11.32
CA HIS A 242 -13.05 0.91 -9.97
C HIS A 242 -12.09 -0.27 -9.79
N GLN A 243 -11.77 -1.04 -10.84
CA GLN A 243 -10.70 -2.04 -10.78
C GLN A 243 -9.32 -1.36 -10.66
N LEU A 244 -9.05 -0.30 -11.44
CA LEU A 244 -7.79 0.45 -11.35
C LEU A 244 -7.61 1.09 -9.97
N VAL A 245 -8.64 1.74 -9.44
CA VAL A 245 -8.62 2.29 -8.06
C VAL A 245 -8.30 1.18 -7.04
N THR A 246 -8.94 0.01 -7.17
CA THR A 246 -8.73 -1.10 -6.24
C THR A 246 -7.31 -1.67 -6.34
N LEU A 247 -6.78 -1.83 -7.55
CA LEU A 247 -5.42 -2.32 -7.76
C LEU A 247 -4.36 -1.34 -7.24
N LEU A 248 -4.55 -0.04 -7.46
CA LEU A 248 -3.65 1.00 -6.96
C LEU A 248 -3.70 1.11 -5.43
N SER A 249 -4.88 1.32 -4.86
CA SER A 249 -5.02 1.50 -3.40
C SER A 249 -4.69 0.22 -2.64
N GLY A 250 -5.21 -0.93 -3.11
CA GLY A 250 -4.97 -2.24 -2.50
C GLY A 250 -3.56 -2.77 -2.70
N GLY A 251 -2.78 -2.21 -3.63
CA GLY A 251 -1.39 -2.55 -3.84
C GLY A 251 -0.43 -1.60 -3.13
N THR A 252 -0.64 -0.30 -3.20
CA THR A 252 0.32 0.70 -2.69
C THR A 252 0.55 0.60 -1.19
N ALA A 253 -0.49 0.75 -0.37
CA ALA A 253 -0.34 0.77 1.08
C ALA A 253 0.22 -0.55 1.65
N PRO A 254 -0.28 -1.74 1.24
CA PRO A 254 0.30 -2.99 1.71
C PRO A 254 1.76 -3.19 1.29
N LEU A 255 2.13 -2.83 0.05
CA LEU A 255 3.53 -2.92 -0.39
C LEU A 255 4.44 -1.98 0.39
N THR A 256 4.01 -0.74 0.62
CA THR A 256 4.73 0.20 1.50
C THR A 256 5.02 -0.43 2.86
N ALA A 257 3.99 -1.01 3.50
CA ALA A 257 4.13 -1.64 4.80
C ALA A 257 5.08 -2.85 4.76
N VAL A 258 4.96 -3.73 3.75
CA VAL A 258 5.83 -4.90 3.60
C VAL A 258 7.27 -4.49 3.34
N ILE A 259 7.53 -3.56 2.41
CA ILE A 259 8.89 -3.09 2.10
C ILE A 259 9.54 -2.48 3.35
N GLY A 260 8.84 -1.57 4.04
CA GLY A 260 9.37 -0.92 5.24
C GLY A 260 9.61 -1.91 6.39
N THR A 261 8.65 -2.79 6.67
CA THR A 261 8.77 -3.78 7.74
C THR A 261 9.85 -4.82 7.43
N SER A 262 9.93 -5.31 6.19
CA SER A 262 10.95 -6.29 5.78
C SER A 262 12.35 -5.68 5.81
N SER A 263 12.50 -4.41 5.38
CA SER A 263 13.78 -3.70 5.50
C SER A 263 14.20 -3.57 6.97
N ALA A 264 13.28 -3.18 7.85
CA ALA A 264 13.56 -3.04 9.27
C ALA A 264 13.88 -4.39 9.94
N LEU A 265 13.17 -5.46 9.59
CA LEU A 265 13.47 -6.82 10.09
C LEU A 265 14.84 -7.28 9.64
N TYR A 266 15.17 -7.12 8.35
CA TYR A 266 16.45 -7.55 7.79
C TYR A 266 17.65 -6.80 8.41
N LEU A 267 17.46 -5.53 8.75
CA LEU A 267 18.48 -4.67 9.35
C LEU A 267 18.53 -4.75 10.88
N ASP A 268 17.67 -5.54 11.52
CA ASP A 268 17.68 -5.69 12.97
C ASP A 268 18.85 -6.58 13.42
N GLU A 269 19.50 -6.22 14.52
CA GLU A 269 20.60 -6.97 15.10
C GLU A 269 20.21 -8.42 15.50
N GLU A 270 18.91 -8.67 15.73
CA GLU A 270 18.37 -10.00 16.03
C GLU A 270 18.18 -10.87 14.76
N TRP A 271 18.34 -10.28 13.55
CA TRP A 271 18.24 -11.02 12.30
C TRP A 271 19.46 -11.94 12.12
N GLN A 272 19.21 -13.19 11.74
CA GLN A 272 20.29 -14.16 11.53
C GLN A 272 21.07 -13.84 10.24
N ASP A 273 22.37 -13.64 10.36
CA ASP A 273 23.24 -13.39 9.23
C ASP A 273 23.12 -14.48 8.14
N GLY A 274 22.99 -14.04 6.90
CA GLY A 274 22.96 -14.93 5.74
C GLY A 274 21.59 -15.49 5.37
N LEU A 275 20.51 -15.15 6.09
CA LEU A 275 19.16 -15.47 5.62
C LEU A 275 18.78 -14.58 4.42
N PRO A 276 18.10 -15.15 3.41
CA PRO A 276 17.69 -14.39 2.23
C PRO A 276 16.62 -13.34 2.56
N VAL A 277 16.52 -12.31 1.69
CA VAL A 277 15.52 -11.22 1.83
C VAL A 277 14.09 -11.77 1.79
N GLU A 278 13.86 -12.84 1.04
CA GLU A 278 12.57 -13.52 0.95
C GLU A 278 12.06 -14.00 2.32
N ASP A 279 12.97 -14.38 3.22
CA ASP A 279 12.59 -14.78 4.57
C ASP A 279 12.13 -13.59 5.40
N ALA A 280 12.76 -12.41 5.26
CA ALA A 280 12.30 -11.18 5.91
C ALA A 280 10.92 -10.75 5.39
N VAL A 281 10.70 -10.83 4.07
CA VAL A 281 9.39 -10.56 3.45
C VAL A 281 8.34 -11.56 3.95
N SER A 282 8.67 -12.84 3.99
CA SER A 282 7.78 -13.89 4.48
C SER A 282 7.45 -13.70 5.96
N GLN A 283 8.43 -13.37 6.80
CA GLN A 283 8.19 -13.06 8.22
C GLN A 283 7.36 -11.81 8.43
N SER A 284 7.56 -10.76 7.59
CA SER A 284 6.71 -9.58 7.59
C SER A 284 5.26 -9.95 7.30
N LEU A 285 4.99 -10.76 6.27
CA LEU A 285 3.64 -11.20 5.90
C LEU A 285 2.99 -12.07 6.98
N TRP A 286 3.75 -12.91 7.68
CA TRP A 286 3.24 -13.74 8.75
C TRP A 286 2.94 -12.96 10.03
N ASN A 287 3.91 -12.21 10.53
CA ASN A 287 3.85 -11.63 11.88
C ASN A 287 3.26 -10.22 11.89
N TYR A 288 3.35 -9.53 10.73
CA TYR A 288 2.99 -8.10 10.60
C TYR A 288 2.16 -7.89 9.34
N ALA A 289 1.11 -8.73 9.15
CA ALA A 289 0.25 -8.65 7.98
C ALA A 289 -0.11 -7.19 7.63
N PRO A 290 0.24 -6.71 6.43
CA PRO A 290 0.13 -5.28 6.07
C PRO A 290 -1.30 -4.79 6.06
N ILE A 291 -2.26 -5.67 5.74
CA ILE A 291 -3.69 -5.48 5.99
C ILE A 291 -4.00 -6.22 7.28
N ALA A 292 -4.22 -5.46 8.37
CA ALA A 292 -4.41 -6.04 9.69
C ALA A 292 -5.81 -6.63 9.86
N ASN A 293 -6.84 -5.82 9.59
CA ASN A 293 -8.24 -6.22 9.71
C ASN A 293 -9.01 -5.75 8.48
N TYR A 294 -9.60 -6.65 7.74
CA TYR A 294 -10.33 -6.31 6.52
C TYR A 294 -11.23 -7.45 6.04
N ALA A 295 -11.55 -7.42 4.77
CA ALA A 295 -12.37 -8.40 4.09
C ALA A 295 -13.75 -8.55 4.73
N ALA A 296 -14.49 -7.41 4.81
CA ALA A 296 -15.88 -7.44 5.29
C ALA A 296 -16.70 -8.45 4.50
N HIS A 297 -17.31 -9.38 5.21
CA HIS A 297 -18.26 -10.37 4.71
C HIS A 297 -19.60 -10.16 5.38
N TYR A 298 -20.66 -10.47 4.67
CA TYR A 298 -22.04 -10.33 5.13
C TYR A 298 -22.70 -11.72 5.09
N PRO A 299 -23.01 -12.33 6.25
CA PRO A 299 -23.67 -13.63 6.28
C PRO A 299 -25.00 -13.59 5.55
N THR A 300 -25.32 -14.61 4.75
CA THR A 300 -26.60 -14.70 4.01
C THR A 300 -27.77 -15.17 4.89
N HIS A 301 -27.47 -15.71 6.05
CA HIS A 301 -28.39 -16.17 7.11
C HIS A 301 -27.70 -15.97 8.46
N ASP A 302 -28.46 -16.08 9.54
CA ASP A 302 -27.90 -16.03 10.88
C ASP A 302 -26.89 -17.16 11.08
N VAL A 303 -25.69 -16.82 11.55
CA VAL A 303 -24.58 -17.77 11.79
C VAL A 303 -24.16 -17.73 13.24
N GLU A 304 -23.88 -18.90 13.81
CA GLU A 304 -23.30 -18.98 15.14
C GLU A 304 -21.77 -18.96 15.04
N LEU A 305 -21.15 -17.93 15.64
CA LEU A 305 -19.70 -17.79 15.76
C LEU A 305 -19.34 -17.61 17.23
N SER A 306 -18.51 -18.49 17.77
CA SER A 306 -18.04 -18.41 19.17
C SER A 306 -19.17 -18.38 20.22
N GLY A 307 -20.25 -19.13 20.00
CA GLY A 307 -21.41 -19.14 20.89
C GLY A 307 -22.28 -17.88 20.83
N ARG A 308 -22.06 -17.02 19.85
CA ARG A 308 -22.88 -15.83 19.56
C ARG A 308 -23.49 -15.95 18.17
N VAL A 309 -24.74 -15.45 18.05
CA VAL A 309 -25.44 -15.37 16.78
C VAL A 309 -25.07 -14.03 16.12
N VAL A 310 -24.38 -14.10 14.97
CA VAL A 310 -24.22 -12.98 14.04
C VAL A 310 -25.40 -13.03 13.07
N ARG A 311 -26.15 -11.94 13.02
CA ARG A 311 -27.34 -11.85 12.17
C ARG A 311 -26.96 -11.79 10.69
N ALA A 312 -27.86 -12.29 9.87
CA ALA A 312 -27.76 -12.10 8.43
C ALA A 312 -27.51 -10.62 8.09
N ASN A 313 -26.55 -10.38 7.18
CA ASN A 313 -26.16 -9.06 6.69
C ASN A 313 -25.47 -8.12 7.71
N ASP A 314 -25.14 -8.59 8.92
CA ASP A 314 -24.24 -7.85 9.80
C ASP A 314 -22.77 -8.16 9.44
N PRO A 315 -21.85 -7.19 9.49
CA PRO A 315 -20.50 -7.37 8.96
C PRO A 315 -19.63 -8.28 9.84
N VAL A 316 -19.00 -9.24 9.21
CA VAL A 316 -17.92 -10.08 9.75
C VAL A 316 -16.62 -9.69 9.08
N LEU A 317 -15.63 -9.25 9.85
CA LEU A 317 -14.29 -8.92 9.38
C LEU A 317 -13.28 -10.01 9.74
N ILE A 318 -12.23 -10.12 8.95
CA ILE A 318 -11.11 -11.00 9.25
C ILE A 318 -9.96 -10.17 9.82
N SER A 319 -9.45 -10.55 11.01
CA SER A 319 -8.17 -10.07 11.47
C SER A 319 -7.06 -10.97 10.93
N PHE A 320 -6.43 -10.56 9.83
CA PHE A 320 -5.27 -11.28 9.28
C PHE A 320 -4.09 -11.24 10.24
N ALA A 321 -3.92 -10.13 10.97
CA ALA A 321 -2.89 -9.99 11.98
C ALA A 321 -3.09 -10.99 13.13
N ALA A 322 -4.32 -11.09 13.68
CA ALA A 322 -4.61 -12.04 14.75
C ALA A 322 -4.59 -13.49 14.25
N ALA A 323 -5.16 -13.78 13.09
CA ALA A 323 -5.24 -15.14 12.54
C ALA A 323 -3.85 -15.71 12.22
N ASN A 324 -2.96 -14.93 11.59
CA ASN A 324 -1.61 -15.39 11.29
C ASN A 324 -0.75 -15.63 12.55
N THR A 325 -1.05 -14.93 13.65
CA THR A 325 -0.36 -15.07 14.92
C THR A 325 -1.16 -15.88 15.96
N ASP A 326 -2.13 -16.69 15.49
CA ASP A 326 -2.90 -17.58 16.36
C ASP A 326 -1.94 -18.56 17.10
N PRO A 327 -1.95 -18.62 18.45
CA PRO A 327 -1.10 -19.51 19.21
C PRO A 327 -1.24 -20.98 18.80
N LYS A 328 -2.45 -21.41 18.46
CA LYS A 328 -2.69 -22.79 17.98
C LYS A 328 -1.97 -23.10 16.68
N LEU A 329 -1.84 -22.09 15.81
CA LEU A 329 -1.10 -22.20 14.56
C LEU A 329 0.41 -22.22 14.81
N THR A 330 0.89 -21.45 15.79
CA THR A 330 2.33 -21.30 16.09
C THR A 330 2.96 -22.64 16.48
N GLU A 331 2.25 -23.51 17.18
CA GLU A 331 2.72 -24.85 17.56
C GLU A 331 3.04 -25.75 16.35
N HIS A 332 2.37 -25.53 15.23
CA HIS A 332 2.53 -26.33 14.00
C HIS A 332 3.10 -25.53 12.82
N ARG A 333 3.45 -24.28 13.03
CA ARG A 333 3.88 -23.36 11.97
C ARG A 333 5.08 -23.86 11.15
N GLN A 334 6.02 -24.56 11.77
CA GLN A 334 7.18 -25.15 11.08
C GLN A 334 6.79 -26.26 10.08
N GLN A 335 5.59 -26.83 10.22
CA GLN A 335 5.04 -27.85 9.31
C GLN A 335 4.27 -27.23 8.14
N LEU A 336 3.99 -25.92 8.20
CA LEU A 336 3.26 -25.21 7.17
C LEU A 336 4.22 -24.62 6.14
N SER A 337 3.72 -24.45 4.91
CA SER A 337 4.44 -23.68 3.89
C SER A 337 4.66 -22.23 4.36
N ALA A 338 5.81 -21.66 4.03
CA ALA A 338 6.07 -20.23 4.23
C ALA A 338 4.99 -19.33 3.63
N LYS A 339 4.26 -19.82 2.61
CA LYS A 339 3.16 -19.11 1.91
C LYS A 339 1.77 -19.38 2.50
N ALA A 340 1.65 -20.11 3.62
CA ALA A 340 0.35 -20.45 4.22
C ALA A 340 -0.25 -19.32 5.06
N HIS A 341 0.42 -18.17 5.20
CA HIS A 341 -0.16 -17.00 5.86
C HIS A 341 -1.38 -16.45 5.12
N LEU A 342 -2.29 -15.80 5.85
CA LEU A 342 -3.49 -15.19 5.30
C LEU A 342 -3.31 -13.73 4.87
N ALA A 343 -2.09 -13.20 4.80
CA ALA A 343 -1.85 -11.80 4.43
C ALA A 343 -2.39 -11.45 3.01
N PHE A 344 -2.50 -12.45 2.13
CA PHE A 344 -3.13 -12.31 0.81
C PHE A 344 -4.57 -12.86 0.77
N GLY A 345 -5.20 -13.11 1.93
CA GLY A 345 -6.50 -13.74 2.00
C GLY A 345 -6.50 -15.20 1.56
N ALA A 346 -7.69 -15.77 1.41
CA ALA A 346 -7.93 -17.12 0.91
C ALA A 346 -9.26 -17.18 0.15
N GLY A 347 -9.56 -18.32 -0.48
CA GLY A 347 -10.79 -18.56 -1.21
C GLY A 347 -10.92 -17.72 -2.48
N PRO A 348 -12.14 -17.49 -3.00
CA PRO A 348 -12.37 -16.82 -4.27
C PRO A 348 -11.84 -15.39 -4.33
N HIS A 349 -11.81 -14.70 -3.19
CA HIS A 349 -11.34 -13.32 -3.04
C HIS A 349 -9.86 -13.21 -2.61
N ALA A 350 -9.09 -14.29 -2.62
CA ALA A 350 -7.65 -14.22 -2.40
C ALA A 350 -6.99 -13.21 -3.33
N CYS A 351 -5.94 -12.53 -2.89
CA CYS A 351 -5.27 -11.49 -3.67
C CYS A 351 -4.83 -12.02 -5.06
N PRO A 352 -5.25 -11.37 -6.17
CA PRO A 352 -4.84 -11.80 -7.52
C PRO A 352 -3.37 -11.45 -7.83
N ALA A 353 -2.80 -10.52 -7.09
CA ALA A 353 -1.47 -9.97 -7.31
C ALA A 353 -0.45 -10.44 -6.26
N LYS A 354 -0.68 -11.58 -5.58
CA LYS A 354 0.20 -12.07 -4.52
C LYS A 354 1.64 -12.28 -4.99
N ASP A 355 1.83 -12.91 -6.14
CA ASP A 355 3.16 -13.21 -6.67
C ASP A 355 3.86 -11.93 -7.18
N PRO A 356 3.26 -11.05 -8.02
CA PRO A 356 3.85 -9.75 -8.33
C PRO A 356 4.18 -8.89 -7.10
N ALA A 357 3.31 -8.86 -6.08
CA ALA A 357 3.56 -8.09 -4.86
C ALA A 357 4.77 -8.63 -4.09
N PHE A 358 4.92 -9.94 -3.98
CA PHE A 358 6.08 -10.56 -3.34
C PHE A 358 7.37 -10.24 -4.10
N VAL A 359 7.35 -10.34 -5.43
CA VAL A 359 8.50 -10.00 -6.29
C VAL A 359 8.91 -8.55 -6.14
N ILE A 360 7.96 -7.60 -6.13
CA ILE A 360 8.25 -6.17 -5.91
C ILE A 360 8.89 -5.96 -4.54
N ALA A 361 8.32 -6.57 -3.48
CA ALA A 361 8.83 -6.40 -2.13
C ALA A 361 10.27 -6.92 -1.98
N VAL A 362 10.56 -8.12 -2.47
CA VAL A 362 11.90 -8.70 -2.45
C VAL A 362 12.88 -7.82 -3.24
N ALA A 363 12.55 -7.49 -4.50
CA ALA A 363 13.44 -6.69 -5.35
C ALA A 363 13.71 -5.28 -4.77
N ALA A 364 12.73 -4.69 -4.08
CA ALA A 364 12.89 -3.41 -3.41
C ALA A 364 13.85 -3.51 -2.22
N VAL A 365 13.68 -4.48 -1.34
CA VAL A 365 14.57 -4.65 -0.17
C VAL A 365 15.99 -5.00 -0.63
N GLU A 366 16.16 -5.93 -1.59
CA GLU A 366 17.46 -6.26 -2.17
C GLU A 366 18.15 -5.05 -2.79
N ALA A 367 17.41 -4.20 -3.53
CA ALA A 367 17.96 -2.99 -4.12
C ALA A 367 18.46 -2.01 -3.06
N LEU A 368 17.75 -1.81 -1.96
CA LEU A 368 18.19 -0.99 -0.83
C LEU A 368 19.51 -1.50 -0.25
N LEU A 369 19.58 -2.79 0.07
CA LEU A 369 20.77 -3.43 0.66
C LEU A 369 21.97 -3.42 -0.29
N ASN A 370 21.76 -3.75 -1.57
CA ASN A 370 22.82 -3.78 -2.57
C ASN A 370 23.37 -2.38 -2.90
N ARG A 371 22.51 -1.37 -2.85
CA ARG A 371 22.93 0.02 -3.11
C ARG A 371 23.55 0.70 -1.90
N LEU A 372 23.20 0.28 -0.71
CA LEU A 372 23.73 0.81 0.56
C LEU A 372 24.26 -0.37 1.39
N PRO A 373 25.42 -0.96 1.03
CA PRO A 373 25.90 -2.21 1.65
C PRO A 373 26.28 -2.07 3.13
N ASP A 374 26.45 -0.86 3.62
CA ASP A 374 26.74 -0.51 5.01
C ASP A 374 25.55 0.13 5.73
N VAL A 375 24.34 -0.08 5.17
CA VAL A 375 23.13 0.48 5.78
C VAL A 375 22.83 -0.23 7.12
N GLU A 376 22.50 0.57 8.11
CA GLU A 376 22.12 0.10 9.44
C GLU A 376 20.90 0.86 9.96
N MET A 377 20.08 0.23 10.80
CA MET A 377 19.06 0.96 11.55
C MET A 377 19.68 1.85 12.62
N ARG A 378 19.05 2.99 12.86
CA ARG A 378 19.48 3.92 13.92
C ARG A 378 18.87 3.59 15.29
N VAL A 379 17.85 2.76 15.31
CA VAL A 379 17.13 2.32 16.52
C VAL A 379 16.75 0.85 16.37
N PRO A 380 16.66 0.07 17.45
CA PRO A 380 16.22 -1.32 17.38
C PRO A 380 14.80 -1.46 16.85
N PHE A 381 14.50 -2.53 16.10
CA PHE A 381 13.17 -2.81 15.52
C PHE A 381 12.03 -2.71 16.55
N LYS A 382 12.23 -3.28 17.73
CA LYS A 382 11.23 -3.30 18.82
C LYS A 382 10.83 -1.92 19.37
N THR A 383 11.60 -0.87 19.03
CA THR A 383 11.29 0.52 19.43
C THR A 383 10.54 1.31 18.36
N LEU A 384 10.37 0.73 17.16
CA LEU A 384 9.67 1.37 16.07
C LEU A 384 8.16 1.46 16.37
N ALA A 385 7.57 2.61 16.05
CA ALA A 385 6.14 2.85 16.26
C ALA A 385 5.31 2.35 15.05
N TRP A 386 4.17 1.75 15.35
CA TRP A 386 3.16 1.39 14.37
C TRP A 386 2.17 2.53 14.15
N ALA A 387 1.73 2.71 12.91
CA ALA A 387 0.69 3.69 12.58
C ALA A 387 -0.65 3.28 13.23
N PRO A 388 -1.38 4.22 13.85
CA PRO A 388 -2.65 3.93 14.50
C PRO A 388 -3.76 3.75 13.46
N SER A 389 -3.88 2.55 12.91
CA SER A 389 -4.91 2.21 11.90
C SER A 389 -5.59 0.89 12.26
N PRO A 390 -6.92 0.82 12.26
CA PRO A 390 -7.63 -0.44 12.43
C PRO A 390 -7.48 -1.36 11.21
N TRP A 391 -7.16 -0.82 10.03
CA TRP A 391 -7.16 -1.52 8.76
C TRP A 391 -5.81 -2.06 8.35
N SER A 392 -4.75 -1.32 8.66
CA SER A 392 -3.40 -1.60 8.19
C SER A 392 -2.40 -1.68 9.34
N ARG A 393 -1.33 -2.45 9.13
CA ARG A 393 -0.18 -2.51 10.03
C ARG A 393 1.05 -2.03 9.25
N SER A 394 1.44 -0.80 9.48
CA SER A 394 2.59 -0.16 8.85
C SER A 394 3.42 0.56 9.90
N LEU A 395 4.73 0.55 9.76
CA LEU A 395 5.62 1.35 10.58
C LEU A 395 5.44 2.83 10.25
N VAL A 396 5.56 3.68 11.26
CA VAL A 396 5.53 5.15 11.08
C VAL A 396 6.82 5.63 10.45
N THR A 397 7.96 5.14 10.97
CA THR A 397 9.32 5.51 10.52
C THR A 397 10.26 4.32 10.62
N VAL A 398 11.24 4.26 9.74
CA VAL A 398 12.38 3.33 9.79
C VAL A 398 13.64 4.14 9.51
N PRO A 399 14.22 4.78 10.54
CA PRO A 399 15.39 5.64 10.39
C PRO A 399 16.66 4.81 10.19
N ILE A 400 17.39 5.09 9.11
CA ILE A 400 18.63 4.42 8.74
C ILE A 400 19.84 5.35 8.74
N ARG A 401 21.04 4.76 8.79
CA ARG A 401 22.32 5.42 8.52
C ARG A 401 23.12 4.60 7.51
N PHE A 402 23.95 5.28 6.73
CA PHE A 402 24.81 4.71 5.69
C PHE A 402 25.98 5.65 5.40
N SER A 403 27.03 5.18 4.72
CA SER A 403 28.11 6.06 4.24
C SER A 403 27.63 6.87 3.02
N PRO A 404 27.69 8.21 3.08
CA PRO A 404 27.30 9.05 1.96
C PRO A 404 28.06 8.71 0.68
N ARG A 405 27.34 8.54 -0.43
CA ARG A 405 27.97 8.35 -1.72
C ARG A 405 28.45 9.68 -2.28
N THR A 406 29.72 9.79 -2.54
CA THR A 406 30.23 10.87 -3.39
C THR A 406 29.66 10.66 -4.79
N VAL A 407 28.67 11.48 -5.19
CA VAL A 407 28.32 11.61 -6.60
C VAL A 407 29.60 12.07 -7.28
N PRO A 408 30.18 11.32 -8.25
CA PRO A 408 31.27 11.85 -9.02
C PRO A 408 30.76 13.15 -9.64
N SER A 409 31.32 14.29 -9.24
CA SER A 409 31.05 15.55 -9.92
C SER A 409 31.27 15.23 -11.40
N MET A 410 30.25 15.42 -12.23
CA MET A 410 30.44 15.38 -13.68
C MET A 410 31.51 16.39 -13.95
N ALA A 411 32.75 15.88 -14.04
CA ALA A 411 33.90 16.71 -14.37
C ALA A 411 33.48 17.48 -15.60
N THR A 412 33.44 18.79 -15.46
CA THR A 412 33.32 19.74 -16.55
C THR A 412 34.13 19.18 -17.72
N ARG A 413 33.43 18.81 -18.81
CA ARG A 413 34.11 18.42 -20.06
C ARG A 413 35.26 19.38 -20.25
N PRO A 414 36.49 18.90 -20.43
CA PRO A 414 37.61 19.81 -20.73
C PRO A 414 37.19 20.64 -21.92
N SER A 415 37.22 21.96 -21.76
CA SER A 415 36.91 22.92 -22.80
C SER A 415 37.77 22.53 -24.01
N GLN A 416 37.14 22.23 -25.14
CA GLN A 416 37.84 22.00 -26.37
C GLN A 416 38.77 23.21 -26.63
N PRO A 417 40.01 23.01 -27.02
CA PRO A 417 40.90 24.11 -27.37
C PRO A 417 40.25 24.97 -28.47
N GLN A 418 40.01 26.22 -28.18
CA GLN A 418 39.56 27.19 -29.18
C GLN A 418 40.62 27.25 -30.30
N ALA A 419 40.16 27.05 -31.53
CA ALA A 419 40.98 27.28 -32.72
C ALA A 419 41.40 28.75 -32.76
N PRO A 420 42.64 29.06 -33.24
CA PRO A 420 43.16 30.41 -33.27
C PRO A 420 42.30 31.32 -34.17
N GLN A 421 41.79 32.41 -33.61
CA GLN A 421 41.12 33.47 -34.37
C GLN A 421 42.15 34.20 -35.23
N GLN A 422 41.88 34.27 -36.53
CA GLN A 422 42.62 35.14 -37.46
C GLN A 422 42.22 36.61 -37.22
N PRO A 423 43.20 37.59 -37.35
CA PRO A 423 42.93 39.00 -37.17
C PRO A 423 42.21 39.58 -38.40
N GLY A 424 40.95 39.96 -38.23
CA GLY A 424 40.15 40.67 -39.23
C GLY A 424 40.09 42.15 -38.93
N THR A 425 40.37 42.92 -39.98
CA THR A 425 40.47 44.37 -40.11
C THR A 425 39.32 45.18 -39.56
N ALA A 426 39.60 46.28 -38.93
CA ALA A 426 38.70 47.27 -38.42
C ALA A 426 38.01 48.04 -39.56
N GLU A 427 36.69 48.12 -39.50
CA GLU A 427 35.91 49.18 -40.16
C GLU A 427 34.88 49.74 -39.19
N GLN A 428 35.01 51.06 -38.96
CA GLN A 428 34.11 51.88 -38.19
C GLN A 428 32.80 52.07 -38.95
N ARG A 429 31.68 51.82 -38.30
CA ARG A 429 30.42 52.56 -38.55
C ARG A 429 29.60 52.75 -37.30
N SER A 430 29.41 53.99 -36.92
CA SER A 430 28.49 54.51 -35.94
C SER A 430 27.05 54.27 -36.37
N GLY A 431 26.19 53.79 -35.48
CA GLY A 431 24.74 53.73 -35.64
C GLY A 431 24.08 53.45 -34.30
N ALA A 432 23.47 54.51 -33.74
CA ALA A 432 22.73 54.42 -32.50
C ALA A 432 21.50 53.51 -32.68
N GLN A 433 21.39 52.48 -31.89
CA GLN A 433 20.23 51.63 -31.80
C GLN A 433 19.33 52.08 -30.64
N PRO A 434 17.98 52.13 -30.82
CA PRO A 434 17.05 52.51 -29.78
C PRO A 434 16.95 51.38 -28.69
N PRO A 435 16.52 51.71 -27.46
CA PRO A 435 16.48 50.73 -26.34
C PRO A 435 15.47 49.63 -26.65
N ARG A 436 15.92 48.39 -26.51
CA ARG A 436 15.04 47.21 -26.54
C ARG A 436 14.10 47.23 -25.33
N PRO A 437 12.81 46.87 -25.50
CA PRO A 437 11.91 46.68 -24.39
C PRO A 437 12.39 45.52 -23.51
N ALA A 438 12.20 45.63 -22.19
CA ALA A 438 12.58 44.64 -21.20
C ALA A 438 12.04 43.28 -21.61
N SER A 439 12.95 42.31 -21.68
CA SER A 439 12.65 40.89 -21.91
C SER A 439 11.67 40.44 -20.82
N ALA A 440 10.47 40.01 -21.22
CA ALA A 440 9.56 39.29 -20.36
C ALA A 440 10.32 38.09 -19.77
N ALA A 441 10.25 37.94 -18.46
CA ALA A 441 10.82 36.80 -17.75
C ALA A 441 10.38 35.51 -18.44
N ALA A 442 11.33 34.68 -18.83
CA ALA A 442 11.05 33.34 -19.33
C ALA A 442 10.16 32.61 -18.32
N PRO A 443 9.13 31.86 -18.75
CA PRO A 443 8.32 31.10 -17.84
C PRO A 443 9.24 30.16 -17.07
N GLN A 444 9.21 30.26 -15.74
CA GLN A 444 9.83 29.25 -14.87
C GLN A 444 9.23 27.91 -15.28
N GLN A 445 10.05 27.02 -15.82
CA GLN A 445 9.69 25.65 -16.06
C GLN A 445 9.24 25.08 -14.71
N GLN A 446 7.95 24.84 -14.56
CA GLN A 446 7.42 24.08 -13.44
C GLN A 446 8.14 22.74 -13.45
N LYS A 447 8.95 22.50 -12.43
CA LYS A 447 9.60 21.19 -12.22
C LYS A 447 8.46 20.17 -12.17
N GLY A 448 8.45 19.20 -13.08
CA GLY A 448 7.44 18.13 -13.14
C GLY A 448 7.30 17.40 -11.80
N GLY A 449 6.19 16.70 -11.58
CA GLY A 449 5.96 15.87 -10.41
C GLY A 449 6.96 14.71 -10.31
N MET A 450 6.79 13.86 -9.31
CA MET A 450 7.73 12.78 -9.01
C MET A 450 7.89 11.81 -10.18
N PHE A 451 6.80 11.40 -10.82
CA PHE A 451 6.85 10.45 -11.93
C PHE A 451 7.49 11.05 -13.19
N SER A 452 7.18 12.31 -13.49
CA SER A 452 7.84 13.03 -14.60
C SER A 452 9.35 13.11 -14.39
N ARG A 453 9.81 13.41 -13.18
CA ARG A 453 11.24 13.45 -12.84
C ARG A 453 11.90 12.07 -12.90
N PHE A 454 11.21 11.02 -12.44
CA PHE A 454 11.68 9.65 -12.55
C PHE A 454 11.88 9.25 -14.01
N LEU A 455 10.90 9.50 -14.88
CA LEU A 455 11.01 9.18 -16.31
C LEU A 455 12.10 9.98 -17.02
N ALA A 456 12.31 11.24 -16.64
CA ALA A 456 13.44 12.03 -17.14
C ALA A 456 14.78 11.42 -16.70
N TRP A 457 14.91 11.06 -15.43
CA TRP A 457 16.11 10.40 -14.89
C TRP A 457 16.41 9.06 -15.60
N THR A 458 15.40 8.23 -15.90
CA THR A 458 15.61 6.96 -16.64
C THR A 458 16.10 7.18 -18.07
N ARG A 459 15.83 8.35 -18.68
CA ARG A 459 16.31 8.75 -20.01
C ARG A 459 17.68 9.45 -19.98
N GLY A 460 18.21 9.74 -18.78
CA GLY A 460 19.49 10.47 -18.60
C GLY A 460 19.37 11.96 -18.86
N GLU A 461 18.18 12.56 -18.67
CA GLU A 461 17.86 13.99 -18.85
C GLU A 461 18.08 14.79 -17.56
#